data_ed741e49413c2f03e5180483b2866d2c
#
_entry.id   ed741e49413c2f03e5180483b2866d2c
#
_cell.length_a   1.000
_cell.length_b   1.000
_cell.length_c   1.000
_cell.angle_alpha   90.00
_cell.angle_beta   90.00
_cell.angle_gamma   90.00
#
_symmetry.space_group_name_H-M   'P 1'
#
loop_
_entity.id
_entity.type
_entity.pdbx_description
1 polymer ?
#
loop_
_entity_poly.entity_id
_entity_poly.type
_entity_poly.pdbx_seq_one_letter_code
_entity_poly.pdbx_strand_id
1 'polypeptide(L)'
;LKGCLIKMTTKVGINGFGRIGRAVFKCILNDPECSNFEIVGINDLTDSATLAHLLKYDSVQGVSSHEVQSDSDGLIINGKHIKIIAERDPANLPWKQLGVDFVVESTGLFTKRDSAKKHIAAGAKKVVISAPAKDPDVTIVLGVNEGSYNSSEHQIVSNASCTTNCLAPLAKVMHESFGIKKGLMTTIHSYTNDQKILDL
;
A
#
# COMPACT_ATOMS: atom_id res chain seq x y z
N LEU A 1 -36.39 15.25 7.78
CA LEU A 1 -35.47 15.18 6.65
C LEU A 1 -34.14 14.65 7.18
N LYS A 2 -33.89 13.34 7.07
CA LYS A 2 -32.58 12.76 7.30
C LYS A 2 -31.70 13.19 6.14
N GLY A 3 -30.78 14.13 6.39
CA GLY A 3 -29.76 14.49 5.42
C GLY A 3 -28.98 13.25 5.04
N CYS A 4 -29.01 12.87 3.78
CA CYS A 4 -28.16 11.86 3.19
C CYS A 4 -26.72 12.43 3.25
N LEU A 5 -25.96 12.06 4.27
CA LEU A 5 -24.54 12.30 4.31
C LEU A 5 -23.93 11.51 3.13
N ILE A 6 -23.59 12.21 2.06
CA ILE A 6 -22.85 11.64 0.94
C ILE A 6 -21.50 11.21 1.56
N LYS A 7 -21.37 9.92 1.81
CA LYS A 7 -20.11 9.34 2.28
C LYS A 7 -19.08 9.54 1.16
N MET A 8 -18.15 10.48 1.33
CA MET A 8 -17.11 10.72 0.34
C MET A 8 -16.23 9.47 0.25
N THR A 9 -16.20 8.84 -0.90
CA THR A 9 -15.40 7.66 -1.17
C THR A 9 -14.00 8.11 -1.57
N THR A 10 -12.98 7.60 -0.90
CA THR A 10 -11.58 7.84 -1.23
C THR A 10 -11.10 6.79 -2.24
N LYS A 11 -10.68 7.23 -3.41
CA LYS A 11 -10.25 6.35 -4.51
C LYS A 11 -8.77 5.99 -4.39
N VAL A 12 -8.50 4.70 -4.40
CA VAL A 12 -7.17 4.12 -4.19
C VAL A 12 -6.67 3.46 -5.48
N GLY A 13 -5.45 3.82 -5.89
CA GLY A 13 -4.68 3.06 -6.86
C GLY A 13 -3.63 2.19 -6.17
N ILE A 14 -3.36 1.00 -6.68
CA ILE A 14 -2.29 0.14 -6.18
C ILE A 14 -1.25 -0.03 -7.29
N ASN A 15 0.00 0.30 -7.02
CA ASN A 15 1.12 0.05 -7.91
C ASN A 15 1.98 -1.09 -7.34
N GLY A 16 1.98 -2.24 -8.02
CA GLY A 16 2.55 -3.49 -7.55
C GLY A 16 1.54 -4.34 -6.76
N PHE A 17 1.14 -5.46 -7.34
CA PHE A 17 0.16 -6.38 -6.75
C PHE A 17 0.82 -7.66 -6.22
N GLY A 18 2.05 -7.49 -5.68
CA GLY A 18 2.79 -8.51 -4.94
C GLY A 18 2.16 -8.83 -3.58
N ARG A 19 2.94 -9.40 -2.66
CA ARG A 19 2.47 -9.76 -1.30
C ARG A 19 1.83 -8.57 -0.57
N ILE A 20 2.48 -7.41 -0.59
CA ILE A 20 2.02 -6.22 0.13
C ILE A 20 0.79 -5.60 -0.54
N GLY A 21 0.82 -5.41 -1.86
CA GLY A 21 -0.34 -4.88 -2.58
C GLY A 21 -1.60 -5.71 -2.36
N ARG A 22 -1.49 -7.06 -2.42
CA ARG A 22 -2.60 -7.97 -2.12
C ARG A 22 -3.03 -7.94 -0.65
N ALA A 23 -2.10 -7.77 0.29
CA ALA A 23 -2.46 -7.62 1.71
C ALA A 23 -3.27 -6.34 1.96
N VAL A 24 -2.83 -5.21 1.42
CA VAL A 24 -3.57 -3.93 1.50
C VAL A 24 -4.95 -4.07 0.84
N PHE A 25 -5.01 -4.69 -0.33
CA PHE A 25 -6.27 -4.96 -1.02
C PHE A 25 -7.24 -5.74 -0.14
N LYS A 26 -6.78 -6.85 0.47
CA LYS A 26 -7.58 -7.67 1.38
C LYS A 26 -8.02 -6.91 2.63
N CYS A 27 -7.15 -6.07 3.20
CA CYS A 27 -7.53 -5.21 4.32
C CYS A 27 -8.67 -4.25 3.95
N ILE A 28 -8.57 -3.58 2.80
CA ILE A 28 -9.63 -2.66 2.33
C ILE A 28 -10.95 -3.39 2.10
N LEU A 29 -10.92 -4.64 1.62
CA LEU A 29 -12.13 -5.43 1.40
C LEU A 29 -12.78 -5.95 2.70
N ASN A 30 -11.98 -6.29 3.69
CA ASN A 30 -12.44 -7.03 4.87
C ASN A 30 -12.72 -6.14 6.08
N ASP A 31 -12.08 -4.96 6.16
CA ASP A 31 -12.21 -4.09 7.31
C ASP A 31 -13.36 -3.10 7.13
N PRO A 32 -14.39 -3.14 8.00
CA PRO A 32 -15.49 -2.18 7.97
C PRO A 32 -15.04 -0.72 8.10
N GLU A 33 -13.92 -0.45 8.78
CA GLU A 33 -13.35 0.89 8.91
C GLU A 33 -12.84 1.42 7.56
N CYS A 34 -12.49 0.52 6.63
CA CYS A 34 -12.06 0.83 5.28
C CYS A 34 -13.22 1.01 4.29
N SER A 35 -14.47 0.98 4.74
CA SER A 35 -15.67 1.05 3.89
C SER A 35 -15.84 2.35 3.09
N ASN A 36 -15.01 3.36 3.35
CA ASN A 36 -14.92 4.60 2.58
C ASN A 36 -13.79 4.59 1.53
N PHE A 37 -13.01 3.50 1.44
CA PHE A 37 -12.01 3.33 0.39
C PHE A 37 -12.55 2.51 -0.78
N GLU A 38 -12.16 2.91 -1.98
CA GLU A 38 -12.50 2.22 -3.21
C GLU A 38 -11.24 2.02 -4.05
N ILE A 39 -10.89 0.76 -4.31
CA ILE A 39 -9.80 0.44 -5.22
C ILE A 39 -10.34 0.58 -6.65
N VAL A 40 -9.78 1.51 -7.41
CA VAL A 40 -10.24 1.87 -8.77
C VAL A 40 -9.29 1.40 -9.87
N GLY A 41 -8.09 0.96 -9.53
CA GLY A 41 -7.14 0.41 -10.47
C GLY A 41 -5.92 -0.19 -9.80
N ILE A 42 -5.38 -1.22 -10.42
CA ILE A 42 -4.19 -1.93 -9.99
C ILE A 42 -3.21 -1.94 -11.17
N ASN A 43 -1.96 -1.56 -10.92
CA ASN A 43 -0.89 -1.69 -11.90
C ASN A 43 0.04 -2.84 -11.50
N ASP A 44 0.18 -3.81 -12.38
CA ASP A 44 1.15 -4.89 -12.25
C ASP A 44 1.50 -5.41 -13.66
N LEU A 45 2.71 -5.92 -13.84
CA LEU A 45 3.15 -6.44 -15.14
C LEU A 45 2.72 -7.88 -15.38
N THR A 46 2.17 -8.54 -14.35
CA THR A 46 1.65 -9.90 -14.39
C THR A 46 0.23 -9.90 -14.98
N ASP A 47 -0.15 -10.95 -15.66
CA ASP A 47 -1.48 -11.10 -16.25
C ASP A 47 -2.59 -11.24 -15.20
N SER A 48 -3.81 -10.84 -15.58
CA SER A 48 -4.98 -10.82 -14.69
C SER A 48 -5.32 -12.18 -14.11
N ALA A 49 -5.15 -13.26 -14.87
CA ALA A 49 -5.48 -14.62 -14.43
C ALA A 49 -4.54 -15.08 -13.31
N THR A 50 -3.25 -14.82 -13.46
CA THR A 50 -2.24 -15.09 -12.43
C THR A 50 -2.50 -14.25 -11.17
N LEU A 51 -2.80 -12.95 -11.33
CA LEU A 51 -3.10 -12.06 -10.20
C LEU A 51 -4.38 -12.50 -9.46
N ALA A 52 -5.41 -12.93 -10.17
CA ALA A 52 -6.62 -13.50 -9.58
C ALA A 52 -6.33 -14.77 -8.78
N HIS A 53 -5.53 -15.67 -9.34
CA HIS A 53 -5.10 -16.88 -8.66
C HIS A 53 -4.36 -16.56 -7.34
N LEU A 54 -3.36 -15.67 -7.40
CA LEU A 54 -2.57 -15.27 -6.24
C LEU A 54 -3.39 -14.49 -5.19
N LEU A 55 -4.45 -13.78 -5.60
CA LEU A 55 -5.36 -13.13 -4.66
C LEU A 55 -6.27 -14.14 -3.96
N LYS A 56 -6.76 -15.13 -4.72
CA LYS A 56 -7.66 -16.16 -4.23
C LYS A 56 -6.96 -17.17 -3.32
N TYR A 57 -5.78 -17.62 -3.70
CA TYR A 57 -5.04 -18.66 -2.99
C TYR A 57 -3.76 -18.07 -2.39
N ASP A 58 -3.72 -17.98 -1.08
CA ASP A 58 -2.60 -17.42 -0.35
C ASP A 58 -2.03 -18.47 0.62
N SER A 59 -0.75 -18.81 0.46
CA SER A 59 -0.09 -19.83 1.27
C SER A 59 0.02 -19.47 2.76
N VAL A 60 -0.13 -18.20 3.12
CA VAL A 60 -0.07 -17.70 4.51
C VAL A 60 -1.46 -17.42 5.07
N GLN A 61 -2.31 -16.73 4.29
CA GLN A 61 -3.62 -16.28 4.74
C GLN A 61 -4.76 -17.25 4.35
N GLY A 62 -4.46 -18.30 3.59
CA GLY A 62 -5.45 -19.27 3.13
C GLY A 62 -6.25 -18.80 1.91
N VAL A 63 -7.37 -19.45 1.68
CA VAL A 63 -8.22 -19.15 0.54
C VAL A 63 -9.12 -17.96 0.84
N SER A 64 -9.21 -17.02 -0.09
CA SER A 64 -10.11 -15.87 0.04
C SER A 64 -11.56 -16.29 0.17
N SER A 65 -12.30 -15.67 1.08
CA SER A 65 -13.77 -15.83 1.20
C SER A 65 -14.54 -15.06 0.13
N HIS A 66 -13.88 -14.15 -0.59
CA HIS A 66 -14.47 -13.39 -1.68
C HIS A 66 -14.49 -14.20 -2.97
N GLU A 67 -15.52 -13.98 -3.79
CA GLU A 67 -15.52 -14.45 -5.16
C GLU A 67 -14.46 -13.69 -5.96
N VAL A 68 -13.49 -14.40 -6.51
CA VAL A 68 -12.40 -13.85 -7.30
C VAL A 68 -12.39 -14.48 -8.67
N GLN A 69 -12.62 -13.67 -9.67
CA GLN A 69 -12.56 -14.01 -11.09
C GLN A 69 -11.68 -13.00 -11.83
N SER A 70 -11.35 -13.27 -13.07
CA SER A 70 -10.63 -12.36 -13.96
C SER A 70 -11.17 -12.44 -15.37
N ASP A 71 -10.97 -11.36 -16.10
CA ASP A 71 -11.13 -11.30 -17.55
C ASP A 71 -9.85 -10.77 -18.20
N SER A 72 -9.91 -10.44 -19.48
CA SER A 72 -8.76 -9.91 -20.23
C SER A 72 -8.31 -8.52 -19.78
N ASP A 73 -9.13 -7.79 -19.04
CA ASP A 73 -8.92 -6.37 -18.68
C ASP A 73 -8.77 -6.13 -17.17
N GLY A 74 -9.09 -7.15 -16.34
CA GLY A 74 -9.03 -6.93 -14.91
C GLY A 74 -9.41 -8.10 -14.00
N LEU A 75 -9.62 -7.75 -12.74
CA LEU A 75 -10.14 -8.64 -11.70
C LEU A 75 -11.62 -8.36 -11.48
N ILE A 76 -12.39 -9.40 -11.22
CA ILE A 76 -13.80 -9.29 -10.83
C ILE A 76 -13.91 -9.84 -9.41
N ILE A 77 -14.19 -8.95 -8.45
CA ILE A 77 -14.26 -9.29 -7.04
C ILE A 77 -15.70 -9.04 -6.55
N ASN A 78 -16.38 -10.10 -6.12
CA ASN A 78 -17.78 -10.03 -5.71
C ASN A 78 -18.66 -9.31 -6.75
N GLY A 79 -18.43 -9.56 -8.03
CA GLY A 79 -19.12 -8.94 -9.16
C GLY A 79 -18.64 -7.52 -9.53
N LYS A 80 -17.72 -6.91 -8.76
CA LYS A 80 -17.15 -5.60 -9.08
C LYS A 80 -15.88 -5.75 -9.90
N HIS A 81 -15.83 -5.11 -11.07
CA HIS A 81 -14.65 -5.09 -11.95
C HIS A 81 -13.62 -4.05 -11.47
N ILE A 82 -12.35 -4.45 -11.42
CA ILE A 82 -11.20 -3.62 -11.07
C ILE A 82 -10.18 -3.75 -12.20
N LYS A 83 -9.88 -2.62 -12.84
CA LYS A 83 -8.98 -2.60 -13.99
C LYS A 83 -7.55 -2.97 -13.59
N ILE A 84 -6.93 -3.87 -14.36
CA ILE A 84 -5.49 -4.15 -14.33
C ILE A 84 -4.80 -3.33 -15.41
N ILE A 85 -3.70 -2.69 -15.04
CA ILE A 85 -2.87 -1.86 -15.90
C ILE A 85 -1.48 -2.50 -15.89
N ALA A 86 -0.80 -2.53 -17.04
CA ALA A 86 0.53 -3.13 -17.19
C ALA A 86 1.52 -2.07 -17.69
N GLU A 87 1.76 -1.03 -16.88
CA GLU A 87 2.63 0.09 -17.22
C GLU A 87 3.88 0.09 -16.34
N ARG A 88 5.05 0.23 -16.97
CA ARG A 88 6.33 0.25 -16.28
C ARG A 88 6.67 1.60 -15.67
N ASP A 89 6.34 2.70 -16.36
CA ASP A 89 6.63 4.04 -15.87
C ASP A 89 5.41 4.63 -15.16
N PRO A 90 5.47 4.88 -13.85
CA PRO A 90 4.36 5.45 -13.09
C PRO A 90 3.81 6.77 -13.64
N ALA A 91 4.62 7.53 -14.41
CA ALA A 91 4.19 8.78 -15.00
C ALA A 91 3.08 8.59 -16.06
N ASN A 92 3.00 7.40 -16.68
CA ASN A 92 2.03 7.08 -17.72
C ASN A 92 0.75 6.42 -17.18
N LEU A 93 0.67 6.21 -15.87
CA LEU A 93 -0.49 5.58 -15.27
C LEU A 93 -1.72 6.49 -15.33
N PRO A 94 -2.92 5.96 -15.57
CA PRO A 94 -4.13 6.75 -15.79
C PRO A 94 -4.77 7.24 -14.49
N TRP A 95 -3.99 7.60 -13.47
CA TRP A 95 -4.51 7.97 -12.15
C TRP A 95 -5.49 9.16 -12.21
N LYS A 96 -5.20 10.14 -13.06
CA LYS A 96 -6.10 11.28 -13.26
C LYS A 96 -7.46 10.85 -13.83
N GLN A 97 -7.46 9.95 -14.80
CA GLN A 97 -8.70 9.48 -15.45
C GLN A 97 -9.55 8.64 -14.48
N LEU A 98 -8.88 7.84 -13.63
CA LEU A 98 -9.52 7.03 -12.59
C LEU A 98 -9.92 7.86 -11.36
N GLY A 99 -9.46 9.10 -11.26
CA GLY A 99 -9.73 10.00 -10.14
C GLY A 99 -9.08 9.54 -8.85
N VAL A 100 -7.89 8.96 -8.91
CA VAL A 100 -7.18 8.41 -7.75
C VAL A 100 -6.82 9.50 -6.75
N ASP A 101 -7.24 9.33 -5.51
CA ASP A 101 -6.87 10.22 -4.42
C ASP A 101 -5.49 9.89 -3.87
N PHE A 102 -5.20 8.60 -3.64
CA PHE A 102 -3.85 8.20 -3.29
C PHE A 102 -3.46 6.85 -3.91
N VAL A 103 -2.16 6.69 -4.13
CA VAL A 103 -1.55 5.45 -4.61
C VAL A 103 -0.84 4.74 -3.47
N VAL A 104 -1.08 3.45 -3.34
CA VAL A 104 -0.21 2.56 -2.56
C VAL A 104 0.91 2.09 -3.50
N GLU A 105 2.12 2.58 -3.25
CA GLU A 105 3.32 2.15 -3.96
C GLU A 105 3.93 0.94 -3.26
N SER A 106 3.76 -0.23 -3.83
CA SER A 106 4.16 -1.52 -3.26
C SER A 106 5.00 -2.39 -4.21
N THR A 107 5.64 -1.78 -5.20
CA THR A 107 6.57 -2.48 -6.09
C THR A 107 7.95 -2.69 -5.47
N GLY A 108 8.33 -1.87 -4.48
CA GLY A 108 9.70 -1.80 -3.95
C GLY A 108 10.69 -1.05 -4.87
N LEU A 109 10.27 -0.60 -6.06
CA LEU A 109 11.13 0.04 -7.04
C LEU A 109 11.15 1.57 -6.93
N PHE A 110 10.00 2.18 -6.63
CA PHE A 110 9.83 3.64 -6.63
C PHE A 110 9.88 4.22 -5.20
N THR A 111 10.92 3.85 -4.46
CA THR A 111 11.09 4.23 -3.05
C THR A 111 11.79 5.58 -2.84
N LYS A 112 12.29 6.21 -3.90
CA LYS A 112 12.85 7.56 -3.82
C LYS A 112 11.77 8.61 -4.08
N ARG A 113 11.85 9.76 -3.40
CA ARG A 113 10.91 10.88 -3.59
C ARG A 113 10.65 11.19 -5.06
N ASP A 114 11.72 11.36 -5.84
CA ASP A 114 11.59 11.77 -7.26
C ASP A 114 10.91 10.70 -8.11
N SER A 115 11.14 9.43 -7.83
CA SER A 115 10.46 8.34 -8.51
C SER A 115 8.98 8.22 -8.11
N ALA A 116 8.67 8.42 -6.83
CA ALA A 116 7.30 8.41 -6.34
C ALA A 116 6.48 9.62 -6.84
N LYS A 117 7.12 10.78 -7.05
CA LYS A 117 6.48 11.96 -7.66
C LYS A 117 5.86 11.70 -9.03
N LYS A 118 6.31 10.69 -9.76
CA LYS A 118 5.72 10.29 -11.04
C LYS A 118 4.24 9.95 -10.91
N HIS A 119 3.82 9.35 -9.78
CA HIS A 119 2.40 9.11 -9.51
C HIS A 119 1.60 10.41 -9.33
N ILE A 120 2.21 11.42 -8.70
CA ILE A 120 1.59 12.75 -8.57
C ILE A 120 1.46 13.39 -9.95
N ALA A 121 2.51 13.32 -10.78
CA ALA A 121 2.46 13.81 -12.16
C ALA A 121 1.39 13.10 -13.01
N ALA A 122 1.16 11.81 -12.76
CA ALA A 122 0.09 11.01 -13.39
C ALA A 122 -1.32 11.34 -12.84
N GLY A 123 -1.44 12.20 -11.82
CA GLY A 123 -2.70 12.74 -11.33
C GLY A 123 -3.19 12.21 -9.98
N ALA A 124 -2.42 11.38 -9.29
CA ALA A 124 -2.71 11.04 -7.90
C ALA A 124 -2.46 12.25 -6.99
N LYS A 125 -3.24 12.39 -5.91
CA LYS A 125 -3.04 13.50 -4.96
C LYS A 125 -1.96 13.18 -3.92
N LYS A 126 -1.81 11.90 -3.57
CA LYS A 126 -0.84 11.41 -2.58
C LYS A 126 -0.26 10.06 -2.97
N VAL A 127 0.90 9.73 -2.41
CA VAL A 127 1.55 8.43 -2.53
C VAL A 127 1.93 7.92 -1.15
N VAL A 128 1.55 6.69 -0.85
CA VAL A 128 1.97 5.95 0.35
C VAL A 128 2.92 4.84 -0.10
N ILE A 129 4.19 4.96 0.25
CA ILE A 129 5.22 3.97 -0.08
C ILE A 129 5.26 2.94 1.04
N SER A 130 5.01 1.68 0.70
CA SER A 130 4.95 0.55 1.64
C SER A 130 6.32 0.02 2.07
N ALA A 131 7.36 0.83 1.94
CA ALA A 131 8.75 0.48 2.20
C ALA A 131 9.51 1.70 2.74
N PRO A 132 10.74 1.53 3.26
CA PRO A 132 11.61 2.66 3.57
C PRO A 132 11.82 3.51 2.33
N ALA A 133 11.57 4.81 2.45
CA ALA A 133 11.74 5.74 1.33
C ALA A 133 12.95 6.65 1.55
N LYS A 134 13.57 7.04 0.43
CA LYS A 134 14.60 8.08 0.43
C LYS A 134 13.94 9.45 0.20
N ASP A 135 14.16 10.36 1.15
CA ASP A 135 13.69 11.74 1.15
C ASP A 135 12.14 11.88 0.97
N PRO A 136 11.30 11.09 1.68
CA PRO A 136 9.85 11.30 1.67
C PRO A 136 9.50 12.62 2.36
N ASP A 137 8.25 13.09 2.24
CA ASP A 137 7.78 14.24 3.01
C ASP A 137 7.70 13.91 4.49
N VAL A 138 7.29 12.68 4.80
CA VAL A 138 7.22 12.16 6.17
C VAL A 138 7.34 10.64 6.15
N THR A 139 7.97 10.09 7.18
CA THR A 139 7.96 8.65 7.48
C THR A 139 7.12 8.43 8.72
N ILE A 140 6.13 7.54 8.63
CA ILE A 140 5.16 7.30 9.71
C ILE A 140 5.23 5.86 10.18
N VAL A 141 5.22 5.69 11.50
CA VAL A 141 4.99 4.44 12.20
C VAL A 141 3.79 4.61 13.11
N LEU A 142 2.74 3.84 12.89
CA LEU A 142 1.51 3.91 13.68
C LEU A 142 1.78 3.61 15.15
N GLY A 143 1.14 4.38 16.05
CA GLY A 143 1.35 4.32 17.49
C GLY A 143 2.62 5.05 17.96
N VAL A 144 3.43 5.58 17.03
CA VAL A 144 4.68 6.29 17.36
C VAL A 144 4.60 7.76 16.98
N ASN A 145 4.35 8.08 15.74
CA ASN A 145 4.43 9.44 15.22
C ASN A 145 3.36 9.80 14.16
N GLU A 146 2.24 9.12 14.12
CA GLU A 146 1.14 9.42 13.19
C GLU A 146 0.64 10.86 13.29
N GLY A 147 0.76 11.46 14.47
CA GLY A 147 0.44 12.87 14.69
C GLY A 147 1.35 13.86 13.93
N SER A 148 2.47 13.38 13.39
CA SER A 148 3.35 14.20 12.53
C SER A 148 2.82 14.37 11.12
N TYR A 149 1.77 13.65 10.74
CA TYR A 149 1.19 13.77 9.40
C TYR A 149 0.43 15.08 9.24
N ASN A 150 0.78 15.82 8.19
CA ASN A 150 0.06 17.02 7.76
C ASN A 150 -0.48 16.82 6.34
N SER A 151 -1.79 16.74 6.19
CA SER A 151 -2.43 16.45 4.91
C SER A 151 -2.24 17.55 3.86
N SER A 152 -1.95 18.80 4.26
CA SER A 152 -1.72 19.92 3.34
C SER A 152 -0.29 19.97 2.79
N GLU A 153 0.67 19.38 3.50
CA GLU A 153 2.10 19.48 3.17
C GLU A 153 2.67 18.15 2.66
N HIS A 154 2.20 17.02 3.23
CA HIS A 154 2.77 15.72 2.95
C HIS A 154 2.03 15.01 1.81
N GLN A 155 2.66 14.92 0.66
CA GLN A 155 2.15 14.20 -0.52
C GLN A 155 2.77 12.81 -0.66
N ILE A 156 4.04 12.65 -0.25
CA ILE A 156 4.77 11.39 -0.34
C ILE A 156 5.09 10.90 1.06
N VAL A 157 4.39 9.87 1.48
CA VAL A 157 4.47 9.29 2.82
C VAL A 157 5.15 7.93 2.74
N SER A 158 6.11 7.69 3.62
CA SER A 158 6.70 6.35 3.79
C SER A 158 6.08 5.66 4.99
N ASN A 159 5.74 4.39 4.83
CA ASN A 159 5.30 3.51 5.91
C ASN A 159 6.47 2.88 6.68
N ALA A 160 7.70 3.39 6.51
CA ALA A 160 8.93 2.86 7.08
C ALA A 160 9.21 1.38 6.68
N SER A 161 10.13 0.72 7.37
CA SER A 161 10.45 -0.69 7.17
C SER A 161 9.68 -1.60 8.11
N CYS A 162 9.59 -2.88 7.79
CA CYS A 162 9.07 -3.90 8.68
C CYS A 162 9.83 -3.92 10.01
N THR A 163 11.15 -3.80 9.98
CA THR A 163 12.02 -3.72 11.17
C THR A 163 11.70 -2.47 12.00
N THR A 164 11.52 -1.33 11.34
CA THR A 164 11.16 -0.07 12.04
C THR A 164 9.77 -0.17 12.67
N ASN A 165 8.80 -0.74 11.98
CA ASN A 165 7.44 -0.94 12.51
C ASN A 165 7.42 -1.90 13.70
N CYS A 166 8.36 -2.85 13.78
CA CYS A 166 8.54 -3.70 14.94
C CYS A 166 9.20 -2.97 16.10
N LEU A 167 10.33 -2.31 15.83
CA LEU A 167 11.21 -1.75 16.88
C LEU A 167 10.70 -0.44 17.48
N ALA A 168 10.18 0.46 16.64
CA ALA A 168 9.87 1.81 17.10
C ALA A 168 8.75 1.87 18.16
N PRO A 169 7.62 1.14 18.05
CA PRO A 169 6.62 1.08 19.11
C PRO A 169 7.17 0.48 20.40
N LEU A 170 7.98 -0.59 20.29
CA LEU A 170 8.61 -1.22 21.45
C LEU A 170 9.57 -0.25 22.16
N ALA A 171 10.43 0.41 21.40
CA ALA A 171 11.39 1.38 21.94
C ALA A 171 10.66 2.59 22.57
N LYS A 172 9.54 3.03 21.96
CA LYS A 172 8.71 4.11 22.52
C LYS A 172 8.20 3.75 23.92
N VAL A 173 7.55 2.59 24.06
CA VAL A 173 7.01 2.12 25.35
C VAL A 173 8.13 2.01 26.39
N MET A 174 9.27 1.42 26.03
CA MET A 174 10.40 1.28 26.94
C MET A 174 10.99 2.66 27.34
N HIS A 175 11.09 3.58 26.39
CA HIS A 175 11.62 4.92 26.65
C HIS A 175 10.70 5.74 27.56
N GLU A 176 9.40 5.73 27.27
CA GLU A 176 8.40 6.47 28.06
C GLU A 176 8.26 5.92 29.49
N SER A 177 8.39 4.59 29.65
CA SER A 177 8.23 3.95 30.97
C SER A 177 9.49 3.98 31.83
N PHE A 178 10.67 3.83 31.25
CA PHE A 178 11.93 3.63 32.00
C PHE A 178 13.06 4.56 31.60
N GLY A 179 12.97 5.23 30.45
CA GLY A 179 14.04 6.08 29.89
C GLY A 179 15.19 5.25 29.32
N ILE A 180 15.35 5.26 28.00
CA ILE A 180 16.48 4.61 27.32
C ILE A 180 17.63 5.62 27.21
N LYS A 181 18.79 5.26 27.80
CA LYS A 181 20.01 6.05 27.65
C LYS A 181 20.88 5.55 26.49
N LYS A 182 20.99 4.26 26.31
CA LYS A 182 21.74 3.59 25.24
C LYS A 182 21.11 2.27 24.92
N GLY A 183 21.25 1.79 23.70
CA GLY A 183 20.76 0.48 23.27
C GLY A 183 21.56 -0.07 22.09
N LEU A 184 21.52 -1.37 21.94
CA LEU A 184 21.95 -2.10 20.75
C LEU A 184 20.76 -2.89 20.25
N MET A 185 20.62 -2.96 18.93
CA MET A 185 19.56 -3.73 18.29
C MET A 185 20.18 -4.86 17.49
N THR A 186 19.64 -6.07 17.71
CA THR A 186 19.87 -7.22 16.84
C THR A 186 18.53 -7.71 16.33
N THR A 187 18.43 -7.93 15.04
CA THR A 187 17.22 -8.50 14.43
C THR A 187 17.47 -9.89 13.89
N ILE A 188 16.53 -10.80 14.17
CA ILE A 188 16.43 -12.10 13.50
C ILE A 188 15.23 -11.97 12.58
N HIS A 189 15.47 -11.96 11.29
CA HIS A 189 14.47 -11.59 10.30
C HIS A 189 14.25 -12.73 9.29
N SER A 190 12.99 -13.00 8.94
CA SER A 190 12.69 -13.84 7.80
C SER A 190 13.24 -13.19 6.53
N TYR A 191 13.64 -14.02 5.55
CA TYR A 191 14.03 -13.49 4.25
C TYR A 191 12.85 -12.75 3.58
N THR A 192 13.19 -11.75 2.79
CA THR A 192 12.25 -10.97 1.96
C THR A 192 12.74 -10.96 0.51
N ASN A 193 11.91 -10.48 -0.40
CA ASN A 193 12.23 -10.45 -1.83
C ASN A 193 13.46 -9.58 -2.16
N ASP A 194 13.82 -8.62 -1.30
CA ASP A 194 15.03 -7.81 -1.44
C ASP A 194 16.31 -8.64 -1.43
N GLN A 195 16.27 -9.81 -0.81
CA GLN A 195 17.41 -10.73 -0.74
C GLN A 195 17.52 -11.64 -1.97
N LYS A 196 16.56 -11.59 -2.90
CA LYS A 196 16.56 -12.36 -4.15
C LYS A 196 16.77 -13.87 -3.95
N ILE A 197 16.14 -14.43 -2.94
CA ILE A 197 16.25 -15.85 -2.59
C ILE A 197 15.18 -16.68 -3.27
N LEU A 198 13.98 -16.11 -3.46
CA LEU A 198 12.81 -16.84 -4.01
C LEU A 198 12.59 -16.57 -5.48
N ASP A 199 12.63 -15.32 -5.90
CA ASP A 199 12.33 -14.89 -7.26
C ASP A 199 13.46 -13.97 -7.75
N LEU A 200 14.00 -14.27 -8.92
CA LEU A 200 15.07 -13.51 -9.58
C LEU A 200 14.50 -12.58 -10.63
#